data_87788313bf982a182fd0644b23b9f371
#
_entry.id   87788313bf982a182fd0644b23b9f371
#
_cell.length_a   1.000
_cell.length_b   1.000
_cell.length_c   1.000
_cell.angle_alpha   90.00
_cell.angle_beta   90.00
_cell.angle_gamma   90.00
#
_symmetry.space_group_name_H-M   'P 1'
#
loop_
_entity.id
_entity.type
_entity.pdbx_description
1 polymer ?
#
loop_
_entity_poly.entity_id
_entity_poly.type
_entity_poly.pdbx_seq_one_letter_code
_entity_poly.pdbx_strand_id
1 'polypeptide(L)'
;MSRKRFNESEIHKILEEYYDGSSIPRIIEKYEISQATFYNWRSKYGNLSTSDMIQLNKLKEDNERLKRMFADLSLENMALKAKLKKRKNY
;
A
#
# COMPACT_ATOMS: atom_id res chain seq x y z
N MET A 1 1.29 -20.52 -8.61
CA MET A 1 0.46 -19.37 -9.02
C MET A 1 0.88 -18.12 -8.32
N SER A 2 1.37 -17.18 -9.10
CA SER A 2 1.74 -15.90 -8.53
C SER A 2 0.49 -15.02 -8.42
N ARG A 3 0.21 -14.55 -7.23
CA ARG A 3 -0.82 -13.55 -7.04
C ARG A 3 -0.24 -12.19 -7.37
N LYS A 4 -0.76 -11.56 -8.39
CA LYS A 4 -0.40 -10.19 -8.70
C LYS A 4 -0.91 -9.29 -7.59
N ARG A 5 -0.03 -8.44 -7.10
CA ARG A 5 -0.44 -7.36 -6.21
C ARG A 5 -0.67 -6.13 -7.05
N PHE A 6 -1.79 -5.48 -6.77
CA PHE A 6 -2.18 -4.26 -7.48
C PHE A 6 -2.03 -3.07 -6.54
N ASN A 7 -1.41 -2.01 -7.03
CA ASN A 7 -1.37 -0.77 -6.26
C ASN A 7 -2.66 0.02 -6.50
N GLU A 8 -2.83 1.12 -5.79
CA GLU A 8 -4.06 1.91 -5.84
C GLU A 8 -4.33 2.46 -7.24
N SER A 9 -3.29 2.88 -7.96
CA SER A 9 -3.45 3.39 -9.33
C SER A 9 -3.95 2.31 -10.28
N GLU A 10 -3.45 1.09 -10.15
CA GLU A 10 -3.88 -0.04 -10.97
C GLU A 10 -5.32 -0.42 -10.65
N ILE A 11 -5.67 -0.44 -9.37
CA ILE A 11 -7.05 -0.71 -8.93
C ILE A 11 -8.01 0.32 -9.51
N HIS A 12 -7.60 1.58 -9.50
CA HIS A 12 -8.41 2.66 -10.06
C HIS A 12 -8.66 2.44 -11.55
N LYS A 13 -7.63 2.06 -12.30
CA LYS A 13 -7.78 1.75 -13.73
C LYS A 13 -8.75 0.62 -13.98
N ILE A 14 -8.68 -0.42 -13.16
CA ILE A 14 -9.57 -1.58 -13.28
C ILE A 14 -11.01 -1.15 -13.02
N LEU A 15 -11.23 -0.33 -12.00
CA LEU A 15 -12.56 0.19 -11.68
C LEU A 15 -13.08 1.11 -12.79
N GLU A 16 -12.21 1.89 -13.41
CA GLU A 16 -12.60 2.73 -14.56
C GLU A 16 -13.11 1.90 -15.72
N GLU A 17 -12.46 0.77 -16.01
CA GLU A 17 -12.92 -0.13 -17.06
C GLU A 17 -14.33 -0.63 -16.77
N TYR A 18 -14.64 -0.92 -15.53
CA TYR A 18 -15.98 -1.32 -15.13
C TYR A 18 -16.98 -0.19 -15.37
N TYR A 19 -16.65 1.02 -14.96
CA TYR A 19 -17.53 2.17 -15.14
C TYR A 19 -17.70 2.55 -16.62
N ASP A 20 -16.70 2.22 -17.43
CA ASP A 20 -16.75 2.44 -18.87
C ASP A 20 -17.55 1.38 -19.62
N GLY A 21 -18.05 0.37 -18.92
CA GLY A 21 -18.97 -0.60 -19.49
C GLY A 21 -18.50 -2.05 -19.54
N SER A 22 -17.28 -2.35 -19.07
CA SER A 22 -16.82 -3.72 -19.04
C SER A 22 -17.57 -4.51 -17.96
N SER A 23 -17.90 -5.77 -18.28
CA SER A 23 -18.62 -6.62 -17.33
C SER A 23 -17.67 -7.11 -16.23
N ILE A 24 -18.24 -7.41 -15.08
CA ILE A 24 -17.46 -7.94 -13.96
C ILE A 24 -16.78 -9.26 -14.33
N PRO A 25 -17.48 -10.24 -14.95
CA PRO A 25 -16.82 -11.49 -15.35
C PRO A 25 -15.62 -11.27 -16.26
N ARG A 26 -15.71 -10.30 -17.16
CA ARG A 26 -14.62 -9.99 -18.08
C ARG A 26 -13.41 -9.41 -17.34
N ILE A 27 -13.67 -8.55 -16.38
CA ILE A 27 -12.60 -7.92 -15.60
C ILE A 27 -11.88 -8.92 -14.71
N ILE A 28 -12.64 -9.77 -14.01
CA ILE A 28 -12.01 -10.74 -13.11
C ILE A 28 -11.20 -11.78 -13.89
N GLU A 29 -11.62 -12.11 -15.09
CA GLU A 29 -10.86 -13.01 -15.95
C GLU A 29 -9.59 -12.32 -16.46
N LYS A 30 -9.72 -11.10 -16.95
CA LYS A 30 -8.60 -10.34 -17.52
C LYS A 30 -7.49 -10.09 -16.51
N TYR A 31 -7.84 -9.75 -15.28
CA TYR A 31 -6.87 -9.40 -14.24
C TYR A 31 -6.59 -10.53 -13.26
N GLU A 32 -7.20 -11.68 -13.47
CA GLU A 32 -7.00 -12.87 -12.64
C GLU A 32 -7.25 -12.59 -11.16
N ILE A 33 -8.36 -11.91 -10.89
CA ILE A 33 -8.80 -11.59 -9.53
C ILE A 33 -10.11 -12.31 -9.24
N SER A 34 -10.44 -12.45 -7.96
CA SER A 34 -11.72 -13.04 -7.57
C SER A 34 -12.81 -11.98 -7.62
N GLN A 35 -14.06 -12.44 -7.70
CA GLN A 35 -15.22 -11.57 -7.62
C GLN A 35 -15.24 -10.81 -6.29
N ALA A 36 -14.90 -11.49 -5.20
CA ALA A 36 -14.82 -10.88 -3.88
C ALA A 36 -13.80 -9.75 -3.83
N THR A 37 -12.64 -9.95 -4.47
CA THR A 37 -11.61 -8.91 -4.56
C THR A 37 -12.14 -7.70 -5.30
N PHE A 38 -12.81 -7.91 -6.43
CA PHE A 38 -13.37 -6.81 -7.20
C PHE A 38 -14.38 -5.99 -6.38
N TYR A 39 -15.29 -6.66 -5.69
CA TYR A 39 -16.28 -5.96 -4.86
C TYR A 39 -15.66 -5.23 -3.69
N ASN A 40 -14.61 -5.79 -3.12
CA ASN A 40 -13.84 -5.13 -2.07
C ASN A 40 -13.24 -3.82 -2.57
N TRP A 41 -12.62 -3.87 -3.74
CA TRP A 41 -12.03 -2.69 -4.36
C TRP A 41 -13.08 -1.62 -4.67
N ARG A 42 -14.21 -2.06 -5.20
CA ARG A 42 -15.31 -1.15 -5.54
C ARG A 42 -15.84 -0.45 -4.29
N SER A 43 -15.98 -1.19 -3.21
CA SER A 43 -16.45 -0.64 -1.95
C SER A 43 -15.44 0.35 -1.35
N LYS A 44 -14.16 0.00 -1.44
CA LYS A 44 -13.10 0.76 -0.79
C LYS A 44 -12.65 1.98 -1.59
N TYR A 45 -12.58 1.85 -2.90
CA TYR A 45 -12.00 2.87 -3.77
C TYR A 45 -12.95 3.44 -4.83
N GLY A 46 -14.15 2.95 -4.90
CA GLY A 46 -15.06 3.29 -5.99
C GLY A 46 -15.43 4.76 -6.10
N ASN A 47 -15.34 5.51 -5.02
CA ASN A 47 -15.70 6.93 -4.98
C ASN A 47 -14.48 7.86 -5.05
N LEU A 48 -13.29 7.30 -5.23
CA LEU A 48 -12.08 8.10 -5.25
C LEU A 48 -11.73 8.54 -6.66
N SER A 49 -11.28 9.78 -6.81
CA SER A 49 -10.78 10.29 -8.06
C SER A 49 -9.37 9.77 -8.32
N THR A 50 -8.89 9.96 -9.57
CA THR A 50 -7.50 9.63 -9.92
C THR A 50 -6.52 10.36 -9.01
N SER A 51 -6.79 11.65 -8.75
CA SER A 51 -5.95 12.47 -7.87
C SER A 51 -5.89 11.88 -6.46
N ASP A 52 -7.05 11.45 -5.94
CA ASP A 52 -7.12 10.84 -4.61
C ASP A 52 -6.32 9.54 -4.56
N MET A 53 -6.39 8.74 -5.60
CA MET A 53 -5.65 7.48 -5.66
C MET A 53 -4.14 7.70 -5.68
N ILE A 54 -3.69 8.70 -6.43
CA ILE A 54 -2.27 9.07 -6.48
C ILE A 54 -1.81 9.54 -5.10
N GLN A 55 -2.61 10.37 -4.46
CA GLN A 55 -2.30 10.89 -3.13
C GLN A 55 -2.25 9.77 -2.10
N LEU A 56 -3.19 8.85 -2.16
CA LEU A 56 -3.24 7.70 -1.26
C LEU A 56 -1.99 6.84 -1.41
N ASN A 57 -1.58 6.58 -2.64
CA ASN A 57 -0.38 5.80 -2.92
C ASN A 57 0.87 6.49 -2.38
N LYS A 58 0.97 7.80 -2.56
CA LYS A 58 2.09 8.58 -2.05
C LYS A 58 2.16 8.54 -0.52
N LEU A 59 1.01 8.70 0.13
CA LEU A 59 0.95 8.63 1.59
C LEU A 59 1.39 7.27 2.11
N LYS A 60 1.03 6.22 1.40
CA LYS A 60 1.42 4.86 1.75
C LYS A 60 2.93 4.67 1.66
N GLU A 61 3.54 5.17 0.59
CA GLU A 61 4.98 5.13 0.40
C GLU A 61 5.72 5.93 1.47
N ASP A 62 5.23 7.13 1.77
CA ASP A 62 5.80 7.98 2.80
C ASP A 62 5.72 7.31 4.16
N ASN A 63 4.60 6.67 4.45
CA ASN A 63 4.39 5.96 5.71
C ASN A 63 5.41 4.83 5.88
N GLU A 64 5.64 4.05 4.83
CA GLU A 64 6.62 2.96 4.87
C GLU A 64 8.04 3.46 5.05
N ARG A 65 8.38 4.55 4.37
CA ARG A 65 9.69 5.17 4.52
C ARG A 65 9.91 5.68 5.93
N LEU A 66 8.92 6.35 6.50
CA LEU A 66 8.99 6.86 7.86
C LEU A 66 9.14 5.74 8.88
N LYS A 67 8.46 4.63 8.67
CA LYS A 67 8.60 3.45 9.54
C LYS A 67 10.02 2.91 9.53
N ARG A 68 10.65 2.84 8.35
CA ARG A 68 12.04 2.39 8.25
C ARG A 68 13.00 3.35 8.95
N MET A 69 12.80 4.65 8.74
CA MET A 69 13.61 5.67 9.40
C MET A 69 13.47 5.61 10.91
N PHE A 70 12.25 5.40 11.39
CA PHE A 70 11.99 5.27 12.82
C PHE A 70 12.72 4.05 13.40
N ALA A 71 12.67 2.93 12.69
CA ALA A 71 13.35 1.70 13.13
C ALA A 71 14.87 1.90 13.21
N ASP A 72 15.45 2.54 12.19
CA ASP A 72 16.88 2.82 12.17
C ASP A 72 17.31 3.73 13.31
N LEU A 73 16.54 4.80 13.53
CA LEU A 73 16.81 5.73 14.62
C LEU A 73 16.68 5.07 15.98
N SER A 74 15.70 4.20 16.13
CA SER A 74 15.51 3.46 17.38
C SER A 74 16.69 2.57 17.68
N LEU A 75 17.21 1.88 16.66
CA LEU A 75 18.37 1.01 16.82
C LEU A 75 19.63 1.81 17.19
N GLU A 76 19.85 2.92 16.51
CA GLU A 76 20.97 3.83 16.81
C GLU A 76 20.89 4.36 18.23
N ASN A 77 19.67 4.74 18.64
CA ASN A 77 19.44 5.25 19.98
C ASN A 77 19.75 4.20 21.03
N MET A 78 19.31 2.98 20.81
CA MET A 78 19.59 1.87 21.71
C MET A 78 21.11 1.60 21.83
N ALA A 79 21.79 1.64 20.68
CA ALA A 79 23.24 1.40 20.65
C ALA A 79 23.99 2.49 21.41
N LEU A 80 23.60 3.76 21.21
CA LEU A 80 24.22 4.88 21.92
C LEU A 80 23.95 4.83 23.43
N LYS A 81 22.75 4.48 23.82
CA LYS A 81 22.42 4.32 25.25
C LYS A 81 23.23 3.21 25.89
N ALA A 82 23.43 2.12 25.18
CA ALA A 82 24.26 1.02 25.68
C ALA A 82 25.70 1.45 25.87
N LYS A 83 26.26 2.22 24.92
CA LYS A 83 27.60 2.78 25.02
C LYS A 83 27.76 3.72 26.24
N LEU A 84 26.79 4.60 26.42
CA LEU A 84 26.81 5.53 27.55
C LEU A 84 26.73 4.80 28.88
N LYS A 85 25.89 3.77 28.96
CA LYS A 85 25.76 2.98 30.17
C LYS A 85 27.06 2.27 30.48
N LYS A 86 27.72 1.74 29.47
CA LYS A 86 29.01 1.07 29.62
C LYS A 86 30.09 2.01 30.13
N ARG A 87 30.07 3.28 29.67
CA ARG A 87 31.02 4.30 30.12
C ARG A 87 30.85 4.68 31.59
N LYS A 88 29.61 4.62 32.07
CA LYS A 88 29.28 4.99 33.45
C LYS A 88 29.59 3.91 34.47
N ASN A 89 29.87 2.70 34.01
CA ASN A 89 29.97 1.53 34.88
C ASN A 89 31.39 1.06 35.17
N TYR A 90 32.38 1.91 35.12
CA TYR A 90 33.70 1.50 35.57
C TYR A 90 34.08 2.17 36.88
#